data_179927d3c65af29423c11255e1f2e71f
#
_entry.id   179927d3c65af29423c11255e1f2e71f
#
_cell.length_a   1.000
_cell.length_b   1.000
_cell.length_c   1.000
_cell.angle_alpha   90.00
_cell.angle_beta   90.00
_cell.angle_gamma   90.00
#
_symmetry.space_group_name_H-M   'P 1'
#
loop_
_entity.id
_entity.type
_entity.pdbx_description
1 polymer ?
#
loop_
_entity_poly.entity_id
_entity_poly.type
_entity_poly.pdbx_seq_one_letter_code
_entity_poly.pdbx_strand_id
1 'polypeptide(L)'
;LGIAPEVAEAIKQAVDMGELGYMPDGLLVECERALAAYSRHNYGWDLDPDKIFVVHDVIMALRRILTDFCDKSKPVIVPTPAYMTFLRTIPACGFQAVQVPSIYAEGTWQLDFEGIEAAMSRGASLFILCNPWNPVGRVLTESELDKVAELSAKYGVPVFNDEIHAPLL
;
A
#
# COMPACT_ATOMS: atom_id res chain seq x y z
N LEU A 1 -18.57 -5.82 12.34
CA LEU A 1 -18.22 -6.61 11.16
C LEU A 1 -17.81 -8.00 11.64
N GLY A 2 -18.38 -9.04 11.01
CA GLY A 2 -18.03 -10.43 11.30
C GLY A 2 -16.78 -10.86 10.54
N ILE A 3 -16.25 -12.04 10.90
CA ILE A 3 -15.20 -12.72 10.14
C ILE A 3 -15.85 -13.58 9.04
N ALA A 4 -15.22 -13.69 7.88
CA ALA A 4 -15.70 -14.57 6.82
C ALA A 4 -15.74 -16.04 7.31
N PRO A 5 -16.82 -16.79 7.03
CA PRO A 5 -16.95 -18.16 7.54
C PRO A 5 -15.77 -19.07 7.17
N GLU A 6 -15.25 -18.93 5.95
CA GLU A 6 -14.12 -19.70 5.44
C GLU A 6 -12.83 -19.43 6.23
N VAL A 7 -12.60 -18.16 6.59
CA VAL A 7 -11.45 -17.76 7.42
C VAL A 7 -11.61 -18.30 8.85
N ALA A 8 -12.83 -18.21 9.41
CA ALA A 8 -13.11 -18.73 10.75
C ALA A 8 -12.88 -20.25 10.82
N GLU A 9 -13.29 -20.98 9.80
CA GLU A 9 -13.11 -22.44 9.71
C GLU A 9 -11.63 -22.80 9.57
N ALA A 10 -10.88 -22.12 8.69
CA ALA A 10 -9.45 -22.34 8.53
C ALA A 10 -8.66 -22.12 9.84
N ILE A 11 -9.01 -21.09 10.61
CA ILE A 11 -8.40 -20.81 11.91
C ILE A 11 -8.69 -21.97 12.90
N LYS A 12 -9.93 -22.46 12.96
CA LYS A 12 -10.28 -23.59 13.85
C LYS A 12 -9.49 -24.85 13.48
N GLN A 13 -9.42 -25.15 12.18
CA GLN A 13 -8.65 -26.31 11.69
C GLN A 13 -7.16 -26.20 12.07
N ALA A 14 -6.54 -25.04 11.90
CA ALA A 14 -5.14 -24.82 12.30
C ALA A 14 -4.92 -25.04 13.81
N VAL A 15 -5.87 -24.59 14.63
CA VAL A 15 -5.84 -24.84 16.08
C VAL A 15 -5.97 -26.32 16.39
N ASP A 16 -6.92 -27.01 15.78
CA ASP A 16 -7.19 -28.45 16.01
C ASP A 16 -5.99 -29.33 15.56
N MET A 17 -5.31 -28.93 14.49
CA MET A 17 -4.09 -29.59 14.01
C MET A 17 -2.84 -29.28 14.87
N GLY A 18 -2.93 -28.31 15.77
CA GLY A 18 -1.81 -27.90 16.61
C GLY A 18 -0.71 -27.13 15.87
N GLU A 19 -1.02 -26.55 14.71
CA GLU A 19 -0.08 -25.82 13.86
C GLU A 19 0.13 -24.37 14.36
N LEU A 20 0.50 -24.23 15.63
CA LEU A 20 0.67 -22.91 16.30
C LEU A 20 2.14 -22.58 16.60
N GLY A 21 3.08 -23.32 16.03
CA GLY A 21 4.52 -23.12 16.17
C GLY A 21 5.12 -22.12 15.18
N TYR A 22 6.38 -22.36 14.83
CA TYR A 22 7.00 -21.64 13.72
C TYR A 22 6.29 -21.97 12.42
N MET A 23 6.10 -20.93 11.56
CA MET A 23 5.48 -21.13 10.27
C MET A 23 6.37 -22.03 9.40
N PRO A 24 5.86 -23.16 8.89
CA PRO A 24 6.60 -23.97 7.93
C PRO A 24 6.87 -23.19 6.63
N ASP A 25 8.05 -23.36 6.05
CA ASP A 25 8.42 -22.68 4.80
C ASP A 25 7.42 -22.94 3.67
N GLY A 26 6.85 -24.14 3.62
CA GLY A 26 5.84 -24.51 2.62
C GLY A 26 4.57 -23.65 2.65
N LEU A 27 4.12 -23.18 3.83
CA LEU A 27 2.93 -22.33 3.96
C LEU A 27 3.15 -20.93 3.41
N LEU A 28 4.35 -20.37 3.53
CA LEU A 28 4.71 -19.09 2.89
C LEU A 28 4.60 -19.19 1.37
N VAL A 29 5.20 -20.23 0.80
CA VAL A 29 5.15 -20.49 -0.65
C VAL A 29 3.70 -20.69 -1.13
N GLU A 30 2.87 -21.36 -0.37
CA GLU A 30 1.45 -21.52 -0.70
C GLU A 30 0.71 -20.18 -0.69
N CYS A 31 0.97 -19.33 0.30
CA CYS A 31 0.39 -17.99 0.38
C CYS A 31 0.82 -17.09 -0.80
N GLU A 32 2.09 -17.11 -1.15
CA GLU A 32 2.65 -16.37 -2.30
C GLU A 32 2.01 -16.81 -3.61
N ARG A 33 1.90 -18.11 -3.83
CA ARG A 33 1.24 -18.71 -5.00
C ARG A 33 -0.26 -18.38 -5.05
N ALA A 34 -0.94 -18.45 -3.90
CA ALA A 34 -2.36 -18.11 -3.81
C ALA A 34 -2.61 -16.65 -4.16
N LEU A 35 -1.76 -15.73 -3.68
CA LEU A 35 -1.84 -14.32 -4.03
C LEU A 35 -1.57 -14.07 -5.52
N ALA A 36 -0.55 -14.72 -6.10
CA ALA A 36 -0.26 -14.61 -7.52
C ALA A 36 -1.43 -15.13 -8.38
N ALA A 37 -2.03 -16.27 -7.99
CA ALA A 37 -3.21 -16.82 -8.67
C ALA A 37 -4.43 -15.91 -8.57
N TYR A 38 -4.67 -15.32 -7.39
CA TYR A 38 -5.75 -14.36 -7.16
C TYR A 38 -5.58 -13.12 -8.04
N SER A 39 -4.38 -12.54 -8.08
CA SER A 39 -4.07 -11.34 -8.88
C SER A 39 -4.25 -11.60 -10.37
N ARG A 40 -3.82 -12.76 -10.86
CA ARG A 40 -4.03 -13.16 -12.26
C ARG A 40 -5.51 -13.31 -12.59
N HIS A 41 -6.27 -13.98 -11.72
CA HIS A 41 -7.69 -14.25 -11.95
C HIS A 41 -8.54 -12.99 -11.91
N ASN A 42 -8.33 -12.11 -10.92
CA ASN A 42 -9.20 -10.98 -10.67
C ASN A 42 -8.76 -9.70 -11.39
N TYR A 43 -7.45 -9.53 -11.64
CA TYR A 43 -6.90 -8.28 -12.18
C TYR A 43 -6.15 -8.48 -13.51
N GLY A 44 -5.98 -9.72 -13.99
CA GLY A 44 -5.14 -10.01 -15.15
C GLY A 44 -3.66 -9.71 -14.90
N TRP A 45 -3.25 -9.55 -13.65
CA TRP A 45 -1.90 -9.21 -13.26
C TRP A 45 -1.08 -10.46 -12.93
N ASP A 46 -0.09 -10.75 -13.77
CA ASP A 46 0.79 -11.91 -13.65
C ASP A 46 1.96 -11.60 -12.73
N LEU A 47 1.75 -11.83 -11.44
CA LEU A 47 2.78 -11.66 -10.42
C LEU A 47 3.71 -12.88 -10.38
N ASP A 48 5.02 -12.62 -10.28
CA ASP A 48 6.04 -13.62 -9.98
C ASP A 48 5.97 -13.96 -8.47
N PRO A 49 5.59 -15.20 -8.09
CA PRO A 49 5.51 -15.58 -6.68
C PRO A 49 6.80 -15.36 -5.90
N ASP A 50 7.96 -15.52 -6.56
CA ASP A 50 9.28 -15.37 -5.91
C ASP A 50 9.60 -13.89 -5.54
N LYS A 51 8.76 -12.96 -5.99
CA LYS A 51 8.84 -11.51 -5.66
C LYS A 51 7.79 -11.05 -4.67
N ILE A 52 7.02 -11.97 -4.11
CA ILE A 52 6.02 -11.70 -3.09
C ILE A 52 6.63 -11.90 -1.71
N PHE A 53 6.45 -10.94 -0.82
CA PHE A 53 6.91 -11.02 0.57
C PHE A 53 5.72 -10.89 1.51
N VAL A 54 5.48 -11.90 2.30
CA VAL A 54 4.40 -11.90 3.31
C VAL A 54 4.86 -11.16 4.54
N VAL A 55 4.08 -10.19 4.96
CA VAL A 55 4.27 -9.40 6.19
C VAL A 55 2.98 -9.39 7.02
N HIS A 56 3.07 -9.00 8.29
CA HIS A 56 1.92 -9.04 9.21
C HIS A 56 0.79 -8.09 8.80
N ASP A 57 1.13 -6.91 8.28
CA ASP A 57 0.19 -5.89 7.84
C ASP A 57 0.88 -4.84 6.93
N VAL A 58 0.08 -4.00 6.28
CA VAL A 58 0.54 -2.95 5.36
C VAL A 58 1.43 -1.92 6.07
N ILE A 59 1.17 -1.62 7.34
CA ILE A 59 1.99 -0.65 8.11
C ILE A 59 3.36 -1.23 8.43
N MET A 60 3.45 -2.53 8.67
CA MET A 60 4.74 -3.20 8.81
C MET A 60 5.51 -3.17 7.49
N ALA A 61 4.85 -3.40 6.35
CA ALA A 61 5.47 -3.24 5.02
C ALA A 61 6.02 -1.83 4.83
N LEU A 62 5.21 -0.80 5.11
CA LEU A 62 5.64 0.59 5.02
C LEU A 62 6.85 0.88 5.92
N ARG A 63 6.85 0.41 7.18
CA ARG A 63 7.99 0.56 8.10
C ARG A 63 9.26 -0.04 7.53
N ARG A 64 9.18 -1.26 6.97
CA ARG A 64 10.34 -1.94 6.36
C ARG A 64 10.86 -1.16 5.16
N ILE A 65 9.99 -0.70 4.28
CA ILE A 65 10.39 0.12 3.13
C ILE A 65 11.06 1.41 3.57
N LEU A 66 10.48 2.12 4.54
CA LEU A 66 11.06 3.35 5.07
C LEU A 66 12.45 3.12 5.69
N THR A 67 12.60 2.05 6.49
CA THR A 67 13.87 1.82 7.21
C THR A 67 14.96 1.25 6.34
N ASP A 68 14.62 0.41 5.37
CA ASP A 68 15.61 -0.39 4.62
C ASP A 68 15.95 0.21 3.24
N PHE A 69 15.04 0.97 2.63
CA PHE A 69 15.19 1.43 1.25
C PHE A 69 15.14 2.95 1.08
N CYS A 70 14.67 3.70 2.08
CA CYS A 70 14.48 5.14 1.97
C CYS A 70 15.63 5.95 2.59
N ASP A 71 15.91 7.09 1.97
CA ASP A 71 16.90 8.06 2.47
C ASP A 71 16.24 8.98 3.51
N LYS A 72 16.68 8.89 4.77
CA LYS A 72 16.15 9.69 5.89
C LYS A 72 16.38 11.19 5.76
N SER A 73 17.29 11.61 4.89
CA SER A 73 17.51 13.04 4.62
C SER A 73 16.41 13.65 3.73
N LYS A 74 15.56 12.82 3.13
CA LYS A 74 14.48 13.23 2.22
C LYS A 74 13.11 12.92 2.82
N PRO A 75 12.10 13.77 2.59
CA PRO A 75 10.76 13.57 3.12
C PRO A 75 10.01 12.45 2.41
N VAL A 76 8.90 12.05 3.04
CA VAL A 76 7.87 11.18 2.47
C VAL A 76 6.63 12.01 2.14
N ILE A 77 6.14 11.91 0.91
CA ILE A 77 4.96 12.67 0.46
C ILE A 77 3.70 11.85 0.70
N VAL A 78 2.67 12.49 1.26
CA VAL A 78 1.36 11.87 1.54
C VAL A 78 0.25 12.81 1.08
N PRO A 79 -0.57 12.45 0.09
CA PRO A 79 -1.82 13.14 -0.19
C PRO A 79 -2.78 13.05 1.00
N THR A 80 -3.45 14.14 1.33
CA THR A 80 -4.43 14.16 2.42
C THR A 80 -5.81 14.63 1.94
N PRO A 81 -6.94 14.09 2.47
CA PRO A 81 -7.02 13.20 3.63
C PRO A 81 -6.38 11.83 3.38
N ALA A 82 -5.76 11.25 4.42
CA ALA A 82 -5.07 9.98 4.34
C ALA A 82 -5.43 9.06 5.51
N TYR A 83 -5.18 7.77 5.37
CA TYR A 83 -5.23 6.87 6.51
C TYR A 83 -4.27 7.37 7.60
N MET A 84 -4.84 7.66 8.76
CA MET A 84 -4.13 8.38 9.84
C MET A 84 -2.84 7.70 10.29
N THR A 85 -2.75 6.39 10.12
CA THR A 85 -1.59 5.60 10.54
C THR A 85 -0.36 5.90 9.69
N PHE A 86 -0.49 6.30 8.43
CA PHE A 86 0.65 6.75 7.63
C PHE A 86 1.33 7.95 8.27
N LEU A 87 0.53 8.97 8.65
CA LEU A 87 1.04 10.21 9.26
C LEU A 87 1.69 10.01 10.64
N ARG A 88 1.36 8.89 11.32
CA ARG A 88 2.02 8.49 12.58
C ARG A 88 3.26 7.65 12.34
N THR A 89 3.24 6.78 11.33
CA THR A 89 4.33 5.85 11.03
C THR A 89 5.55 6.55 10.47
N ILE A 90 5.37 7.53 9.56
CA ILE A 90 6.47 8.26 8.93
C ILE A 90 7.40 8.91 9.96
N PRO A 91 6.92 9.77 10.88
CA PRO A 91 7.80 10.37 11.89
C PRO A 91 8.32 9.34 12.91
N ALA A 92 7.58 8.27 13.22
CA ALA A 92 8.04 7.20 14.08
C ALA A 92 9.24 6.42 13.48
N CYS A 93 9.39 6.43 12.14
CA CYS A 93 10.55 5.89 11.43
C CYS A 93 11.68 6.93 11.22
N GLY A 94 11.52 8.16 11.71
CA GLY A 94 12.52 9.22 11.63
C GLY A 94 12.47 10.03 10.34
N PHE A 95 11.36 10.02 9.61
CA PHE A 95 11.17 10.80 8.38
C PHE A 95 10.28 12.00 8.60
N GLN A 96 10.47 13.04 7.78
CA GLN A 96 9.52 14.14 7.66
C GLN A 96 8.37 13.74 6.72
N ALA A 97 7.12 13.97 7.13
CA ALA A 97 5.96 13.84 6.27
C ALA A 97 5.67 15.20 5.59
N VAL A 98 5.63 15.21 4.27
CA VAL A 98 5.12 16.32 3.46
C VAL A 98 3.70 15.98 3.04
N GLN A 99 2.75 16.64 3.67
CA GLN A 99 1.34 16.49 3.36
C GLN A 99 0.97 17.39 2.17
N VAL A 100 0.35 16.80 1.14
CA VAL A 100 -0.22 17.53 0.01
C VAL A 100 -1.74 17.47 0.12
N PRO A 101 -2.40 18.58 0.48
CA PRO A 101 -3.86 18.61 0.57
C PRO A 101 -4.49 18.36 -0.80
N SER A 102 -5.39 17.41 -0.84
CA SER A 102 -6.17 17.11 -2.04
C SER A 102 -7.34 18.08 -2.18
N ILE A 103 -7.89 18.20 -3.36
CA ILE A 103 -8.92 19.17 -3.73
C ILE A 103 -10.28 18.48 -3.67
N TYR A 104 -11.25 19.10 -2.98
CA TYR A 104 -12.65 18.68 -3.06
C TYR A 104 -13.36 19.57 -4.08
N ALA A 105 -13.70 18.98 -5.23
CA ALA A 105 -14.38 19.68 -6.32
C ALA A 105 -15.42 18.77 -6.97
N GLU A 106 -16.52 19.36 -7.43
CA GLU A 106 -17.58 18.64 -8.16
C GLU A 106 -18.16 17.42 -7.40
N GLY A 107 -18.20 17.53 -6.06
CA GLY A 107 -18.73 16.46 -5.21
C GLY A 107 -17.77 15.29 -4.96
N THR A 108 -16.52 15.38 -5.38
CA THR A 108 -15.52 14.33 -5.19
C THR A 108 -14.15 14.88 -4.79
N TRP A 109 -13.33 14.04 -4.18
CA TRP A 109 -11.92 14.35 -3.88
C TRP A 109 -11.04 14.07 -5.09
N GLN A 110 -10.09 14.94 -5.35
CA GLN A 110 -9.12 14.85 -6.45
C GLN A 110 -7.71 15.05 -5.90
N LEU A 111 -6.72 14.33 -6.44
CA LEU A 111 -5.33 14.59 -6.11
C LEU A 111 -4.90 15.96 -6.65
N ASP A 112 -4.20 16.73 -5.83
CA ASP A 112 -3.52 17.95 -6.26
C ASP A 112 -2.21 17.60 -6.97
N PHE A 113 -2.26 17.35 -8.26
CA PHE A 113 -1.08 16.97 -9.04
C PHE A 113 -0.04 18.08 -9.14
N GLU A 114 -0.43 19.34 -9.09
CA GLU A 114 0.52 20.46 -9.06
C GLU A 114 1.29 20.47 -7.73
N GLY A 115 0.59 20.31 -6.62
CA GLY A 115 1.19 20.19 -5.30
C GLY A 115 2.07 18.95 -5.15
N ILE A 116 1.65 17.79 -5.69
CA ILE A 116 2.43 16.55 -5.71
C ILE A 116 3.70 16.75 -6.54
N GLU A 117 3.59 17.29 -7.75
CA GLU A 117 4.75 17.57 -8.61
C GLU A 117 5.73 18.54 -7.95
N ALA A 118 5.23 19.61 -7.36
CA ALA A 118 6.05 20.58 -6.63
C ALA A 118 6.77 19.93 -5.43
N ALA A 119 6.13 18.98 -4.73
CA ALA A 119 6.76 18.24 -3.65
C ALA A 119 7.83 17.26 -4.16
N MET A 120 7.55 16.49 -5.22
CA MET A 120 8.50 15.54 -5.83
C MET A 120 9.73 16.27 -6.40
N SER A 121 9.55 17.43 -7.04
CA SER A 121 10.65 18.21 -7.64
C SER A 121 11.67 18.71 -6.62
N ARG A 122 11.28 18.85 -5.36
CA ARG A 122 12.19 19.21 -4.26
C ARG A 122 12.98 18.01 -3.70
N GLY A 123 12.70 16.82 -4.20
CA GLY A 123 13.28 15.56 -3.78
C GLY A 123 12.51 14.93 -2.60
N ALA A 124 12.12 13.68 -2.78
CA ALA A 124 11.46 12.86 -1.75
C ALA A 124 12.01 11.43 -1.78
N SER A 125 11.90 10.71 -0.66
CA SER A 125 12.28 9.30 -0.58
C SER A 125 11.18 8.37 -1.04
N LEU A 126 9.91 8.78 -0.83
CA LEU A 126 8.75 7.94 -1.09
C LEU A 126 7.52 8.83 -1.32
N PHE A 127 6.63 8.39 -2.20
CA PHE A 127 5.26 8.88 -2.32
C PHE A 127 4.31 7.78 -1.87
N ILE A 128 3.41 8.07 -0.92
CA ILE A 128 2.40 7.12 -0.47
C ILE A 128 1.11 7.36 -1.24
N LEU A 129 0.65 6.31 -1.92
CA LEU A 129 -0.65 6.25 -2.58
C LEU A 129 -1.51 5.21 -1.87
N CYS A 130 -2.78 5.51 -1.64
CA CYS A 130 -3.77 4.56 -1.15
C CYS A 130 -4.88 4.47 -2.21
N ASN A 131 -5.02 3.31 -2.84
CA ASN A 131 -6.01 3.10 -3.89
C ASN A 131 -6.56 1.66 -3.85
N PRO A 132 -7.82 1.45 -3.47
CA PRO A 132 -8.91 2.41 -3.17
C PRO A 132 -8.59 3.37 -2.02
N TRP A 133 -9.01 4.62 -2.16
CA TRP A 133 -8.56 5.72 -1.31
C TRP A 133 -9.30 5.79 0.03
N ASN A 134 -8.62 5.43 1.10
CA ASN A 134 -9.10 5.56 2.47
C ASN A 134 -8.54 6.85 3.11
N PRO A 135 -9.38 7.73 3.71
CA PRO A 135 -10.79 7.54 4.09
C PRO A 135 -11.81 8.08 3.08
N VAL A 136 -11.39 8.45 1.90
CA VAL A 136 -12.21 9.17 0.91
C VAL A 136 -13.31 8.29 0.30
N GLY A 137 -13.05 6.99 0.16
CA GLY A 137 -14.02 6.03 -0.38
C GLY A 137 -14.15 6.12 -1.91
N ARG A 138 -13.04 6.39 -2.62
CA ARG A 138 -13.04 6.43 -4.08
C ARG A 138 -11.88 5.61 -4.67
N VAL A 139 -12.05 5.17 -5.89
CA VAL A 139 -10.99 4.58 -6.71
C VAL A 139 -10.46 5.63 -7.67
N LEU A 140 -9.14 5.71 -7.81
CA LEU A 140 -8.50 6.59 -8.77
C LEU A 140 -8.75 6.08 -10.20
N THR A 141 -8.89 7.02 -11.13
CA THR A 141 -9.01 6.70 -12.56
C THR A 141 -7.67 6.26 -13.14
N GLU A 142 -7.69 5.56 -14.26
CA GLU A 142 -6.48 5.18 -15.00
C GLU A 142 -5.60 6.40 -15.32
N SER A 143 -6.20 7.49 -15.78
CA SER A 143 -5.46 8.73 -16.07
C SER A 143 -4.79 9.36 -14.84
N GLU A 144 -5.38 9.22 -13.64
CA GLU A 144 -4.74 9.67 -12.41
C GLU A 144 -3.57 8.77 -12.01
N LEU A 145 -3.72 7.45 -12.20
CA LEU A 145 -2.64 6.48 -11.97
C LEU A 145 -1.48 6.69 -12.94
N ASP A 146 -1.78 6.91 -14.23
CA ASP A 146 -0.78 7.25 -15.25
C ASP A 146 -0.01 8.52 -14.88
N LYS A 147 -0.72 9.54 -14.38
CA LYS A 147 -0.08 10.79 -13.94
C LYS A 147 0.83 10.57 -12.73
N VAL A 148 0.44 9.74 -11.77
CA VAL A 148 1.31 9.34 -10.66
C VAL A 148 2.56 8.63 -11.18
N ALA A 149 2.41 7.68 -12.09
CA ALA A 149 3.53 6.95 -12.69
C ALA A 149 4.49 7.87 -13.47
N GLU A 150 3.94 8.81 -14.26
CA GLU A 150 4.71 9.83 -14.98
C GLU A 150 5.58 10.66 -14.01
N LEU A 151 4.96 11.20 -12.94
CA LEU A 151 5.65 12.03 -11.96
C LEU A 151 6.70 11.23 -11.18
N SER A 152 6.37 10.00 -10.78
CA SER A 152 7.31 9.07 -10.14
C SER A 152 8.54 8.85 -11.01
N ALA A 153 8.35 8.51 -12.29
CA ALA A 153 9.44 8.30 -13.23
C ALA A 153 10.25 9.58 -13.49
N LYS A 154 9.58 10.72 -13.66
CA LYS A 154 10.21 12.03 -13.93
C LYS A 154 11.17 12.47 -12.81
N TYR A 155 10.77 12.26 -11.57
CA TYR A 155 11.54 12.73 -10.39
C TYR A 155 12.29 11.63 -9.68
N GLY A 156 12.16 10.37 -10.11
CA GLY A 156 12.81 9.22 -9.48
C GLY A 156 12.30 8.97 -8.05
N VAL A 157 11.05 9.30 -7.75
CA VAL A 157 10.44 9.11 -6.44
C VAL A 157 9.62 7.83 -6.47
N PRO A 158 10.00 6.77 -5.73
CA PRO A 158 9.25 5.52 -5.70
C PRO A 158 7.87 5.72 -5.07
N VAL A 159 6.90 4.88 -5.49
CA VAL A 159 5.54 4.89 -4.98
C VAL A 159 5.33 3.67 -4.09
N PHE A 160 4.87 3.89 -2.85
CA PHE A 160 4.26 2.87 -2.03
C PHE A 160 2.75 2.90 -2.27
N ASN A 161 2.22 1.89 -2.97
CA ASN A 161 0.79 1.79 -3.25
C ASN A 161 0.12 0.83 -2.27
N ASP A 162 -0.77 1.36 -1.44
CA ASP A 162 -1.59 0.57 -0.50
C ASP A 162 -2.91 0.19 -1.19
N GLU A 163 -3.04 -1.08 -1.51
CA GLU A 163 -4.19 -1.67 -2.20
C GLU A 163 -5.01 -2.61 -1.30
N ILE A 164 -4.91 -2.47 0.02
CA ILE A 164 -5.60 -3.38 0.98
C ILE A 164 -7.11 -3.47 0.76
N HIS A 165 -7.71 -2.43 0.17
CA HIS A 165 -9.15 -2.40 -0.11
C HIS A 165 -9.52 -2.91 -1.51
N ALA A 166 -8.56 -3.18 -2.39
CA ALA A 166 -8.83 -3.61 -3.77
C ALA A 166 -9.72 -4.87 -3.88
N PRO A 167 -9.59 -5.89 -3.00
CA PRO A 167 -10.46 -7.06 -3.05
C PRO A 167 -11.94 -6.79 -2.68
N LEU A 168 -12.28 -5.59 -2.28
CA LEU A 168 -13.65 -5.19 -1.90
C LEU A 168 -14.43 -4.51 -3.04
N LEU A 169 -13.84 -4.41 -4.23
CA LEU A 169 -14.42 -3.77 -5.42
C LEU A 169 -15.21 -4.76 -6.27
#